data_428551575c836e860ebe2a133a52f735
#
_entry.id   428551575c836e860ebe2a133a52f735
#
_cell.length_a   1.000
_cell.length_b   1.000
_cell.length_c   1.000
_cell.angle_alpha   90.00
_cell.angle_beta   90.00
_cell.angle_gamma   90.00
#
_symmetry.space_group_name_H-M   'P 1'
#
loop_
_entity.id
_entity.type
_entity.pdbx_description
1 polymer ?
#
loop_
_entity_poly.entity_id
_entity_poly.type
_entity_poly.pdbx_seq_one_letter_code
_entity_poly.pdbx_strand_id
1 'polypeptide(L)'
;MSLRISFEVFPPAAGLDALAATVGRLRAADPLFVSVTYGAGGSQRDRSFEAIDAVRNAAEVPVAGHLTCVGQATGEVDAVIDRYEQLGVSTIVALRGDPPAGVDAAYAPHPDGYQRTADLVGAIARRGTFGVAVSAYPERHPQSPTDDHDLDVLAEKVDAG
;
A
#
# COMPACT_ATOMS: atom_id res chain seq x y z
N MET A 1 -13.00 -24.90 -3.87
CA MET A 1 -12.19 -23.76 -3.41
C MET A 1 -12.31 -22.69 -4.48
N SER A 2 -12.92 -21.54 -4.22
CA SER A 2 -13.02 -20.45 -5.20
C SER A 2 -11.71 -19.65 -5.21
N LEU A 3 -11.23 -19.31 -6.38
CA LEU A 3 -10.09 -18.42 -6.55
C LEU A 3 -10.47 -17.03 -6.01
N ARG A 4 -9.63 -16.45 -5.15
CA ARG A 4 -9.77 -15.07 -4.66
C ARG A 4 -8.72 -14.22 -5.36
N ILE A 5 -9.16 -13.15 -6.01
CA ILE A 5 -8.31 -12.26 -6.81
C ILE A 5 -8.42 -10.82 -6.32
N SER A 6 -7.39 -10.04 -6.54
CA SER A 6 -7.39 -8.58 -6.42
C SER A 6 -6.67 -7.98 -7.64
N PHE A 7 -6.93 -6.72 -7.91
CA PHE A 7 -6.27 -6.00 -9.00
C PHE A 7 -5.52 -4.80 -8.43
N GLU A 8 -4.43 -4.44 -9.07
CA GLU A 8 -3.68 -3.24 -8.79
C GLU A 8 -3.82 -2.26 -9.95
N VAL A 9 -4.02 -0.99 -9.62
CA VAL A 9 -4.06 0.10 -10.59
C VAL A 9 -3.12 1.23 -10.21
N PHE A 10 -2.62 1.92 -11.23
CA PHE A 10 -1.73 3.06 -11.07
C PHE A 10 -2.51 4.35 -11.31
N PRO A 11 -2.34 5.38 -10.44
CA PRO A 11 -2.91 6.69 -10.68
C PRO A 11 -2.39 7.25 -12.01
N PRO A 12 -3.25 7.54 -13.00
CA PRO A 12 -2.80 8.08 -14.26
C PRO A 12 -2.35 9.55 -14.09
N ALA A 13 -1.47 10.01 -14.98
CA ALA A 13 -1.07 11.42 -15.01
C ALA A 13 -2.24 12.35 -15.34
N ALA A 14 -3.20 11.85 -16.13
CA ALA A 14 -4.47 12.50 -16.47
C ALA A 14 -5.50 11.42 -16.84
N GLY A 15 -6.79 11.76 -16.83
CA GLY A 15 -7.84 10.86 -17.32
C GLY A 15 -8.35 9.86 -16.30
N LEU A 16 -8.73 10.29 -15.11
CA LEU A 16 -9.37 9.46 -14.08
C LEU A 16 -10.64 8.76 -14.60
N ASP A 17 -11.33 9.33 -15.58
CA ASP A 17 -12.50 8.71 -16.21
C ASP A 17 -12.14 7.38 -16.90
N ALA A 18 -10.98 7.30 -17.54
CA ALA A 18 -10.51 6.06 -18.17
C ALA A 18 -10.16 5.00 -17.12
N LEU A 19 -9.58 5.40 -15.97
CA LEU A 19 -9.36 4.54 -14.82
C LEU A 19 -10.70 4.02 -14.28
N ALA A 20 -11.65 4.91 -14.02
CA ALA A 20 -12.98 4.57 -13.52
C ALA A 20 -13.69 3.58 -14.45
N ALA A 21 -13.67 3.82 -15.76
CA ALA A 21 -14.27 2.90 -16.75
C ALA A 21 -13.58 1.52 -16.78
N THR A 22 -12.26 1.49 -16.58
CA THR A 22 -11.52 0.21 -16.51
C THR A 22 -11.90 -0.56 -15.27
N VAL A 23 -11.89 0.08 -14.12
CA VAL A 23 -12.20 -0.55 -12.82
C VAL A 23 -13.66 -1.00 -12.78
N GLY A 24 -14.59 -0.24 -13.37
CA GLY A 24 -15.98 -0.66 -13.50
C GLY A 24 -16.15 -2.00 -14.23
N ARG A 25 -15.29 -2.30 -15.22
CA ARG A 25 -15.29 -3.61 -15.89
C ARG A 25 -14.73 -4.74 -15.01
N LEU A 26 -13.80 -4.44 -14.11
CA LEU A 26 -13.20 -5.43 -13.21
C LEU A 26 -14.21 -5.96 -12.18
N ARG A 27 -15.27 -5.21 -11.89
CA ARG A 27 -16.35 -5.64 -11.00
C ARG A 27 -16.92 -7.02 -11.35
N ALA A 28 -17.01 -7.35 -12.65
CA ALA A 28 -17.52 -8.65 -13.09
C ALA A 28 -16.68 -9.85 -12.62
N ALA A 29 -15.44 -9.62 -12.20
CA ALA A 29 -14.56 -10.66 -11.66
C ALA A 29 -14.71 -10.85 -10.14
N ASP A 30 -15.59 -10.09 -9.47
CA ASP A 30 -15.83 -10.12 -8.03
C ASP A 30 -14.51 -10.09 -7.21
N PRO A 31 -13.67 -9.05 -7.38
CA PRO A 31 -12.38 -8.98 -6.72
C PRO A 31 -12.52 -8.74 -5.21
N LEU A 32 -11.56 -9.24 -4.44
CA LEU A 32 -11.46 -8.95 -3.02
C LEU A 32 -11.36 -7.45 -2.75
N PHE A 33 -10.56 -6.79 -3.55
CA PHE A 33 -10.36 -5.35 -3.58
C PHE A 33 -9.66 -4.93 -4.87
N VAL A 34 -9.69 -3.64 -5.16
CA VAL A 34 -8.82 -3.00 -6.13
C VAL A 34 -7.85 -2.11 -5.36
N SER A 35 -6.54 -2.34 -5.49
CA SER A 35 -5.52 -1.52 -4.85
C SER A 35 -5.02 -0.40 -5.77
N VAL A 36 -4.74 0.75 -5.15
CA VAL A 36 -4.18 1.92 -5.82
C VAL A 36 -2.76 2.14 -5.30
N THR A 37 -1.80 2.25 -6.22
CA THR A 37 -0.40 2.49 -5.87
C THR A 37 -0.21 3.88 -5.27
N TYR A 38 0.80 4.01 -4.39
CA TYR A 38 1.10 5.22 -3.64
C TYR A 38 2.31 5.94 -4.19
N GLY A 39 2.16 7.23 -4.49
CA GLY A 39 3.27 8.11 -4.76
C GLY A 39 3.63 8.91 -3.51
N ALA A 40 4.80 8.67 -2.91
CA ALA A 40 5.22 9.27 -1.64
C ALA A 40 5.51 10.78 -1.73
N GLY A 41 5.61 11.38 -2.92
CA GLY A 41 5.96 12.79 -3.13
C GLY A 41 4.79 13.68 -3.52
N GLY A 42 4.51 14.72 -2.75
CA GLY A 42 3.68 15.88 -3.09
C GLY A 42 2.49 15.61 -4.05
N SER A 43 2.57 16.10 -5.27
CA SER A 43 1.51 15.94 -6.29
C SER A 43 1.20 14.49 -6.69
N GLN A 44 2.11 13.54 -6.46
CA GLN A 44 1.84 12.12 -6.70
C GLN A 44 0.97 11.54 -5.60
N ARG A 45 1.12 12.00 -4.35
CA ARG A 45 0.28 11.63 -3.21
C ARG A 45 -1.17 12.06 -3.45
N ASP A 46 -1.37 13.30 -3.87
CA ASP A 46 -2.71 13.83 -4.16
C ASP A 46 -3.39 13.04 -5.28
N ARG A 47 -2.66 12.67 -6.32
CA ARG A 47 -3.18 11.80 -7.40
C ARG A 47 -3.59 10.42 -6.91
N SER A 48 -2.85 9.84 -5.94
CA SER A 48 -3.24 8.57 -5.35
C SER A 48 -4.59 8.69 -4.62
N PHE A 49 -4.82 9.77 -3.89
CA PHE A 49 -6.09 10.03 -3.22
C PHE A 49 -7.25 10.25 -4.21
N GLU A 50 -7.02 11.03 -5.26
CA GLU A 50 -8.01 11.23 -6.34
C GLU A 50 -8.34 9.92 -7.06
N ALA A 51 -7.33 9.08 -7.32
CA ALA A 51 -7.54 7.77 -7.94
C ALA A 51 -8.31 6.82 -7.02
N ILE A 52 -8.04 6.80 -5.71
CA ILE A 52 -8.80 6.02 -4.72
C ILE A 52 -10.27 6.42 -4.75
N ASP A 53 -10.56 7.72 -4.74
CA ASP A 53 -11.94 8.22 -4.78
C ASP A 53 -12.64 7.83 -6.11
N ALA A 54 -11.95 7.97 -7.24
CA ALA A 54 -12.47 7.55 -8.54
C ALA A 54 -12.74 6.04 -8.62
N VAL A 55 -11.83 5.21 -8.11
CA VAL A 55 -11.99 3.74 -8.07
C VAL A 55 -13.18 3.36 -7.18
N ARG A 56 -13.27 3.94 -5.99
CA ARG A 56 -14.36 3.68 -5.04
C ARG A 56 -15.73 4.00 -5.66
N ASN A 57 -15.84 5.15 -6.32
CA ASN A 57 -17.11 5.61 -6.91
C ASN A 57 -17.51 4.80 -8.16
N ALA A 58 -16.51 4.24 -8.90
CA ALA A 58 -16.77 3.55 -10.16
C ALA A 58 -17.12 2.06 -10.00
N ALA A 59 -16.57 1.39 -9.00
CA ALA A 59 -16.55 -0.07 -8.98
C ALA A 59 -17.48 -0.72 -7.95
N GLU A 60 -17.89 -0.01 -6.91
CA GLU A 60 -18.63 -0.59 -5.78
C GLU A 60 -17.94 -1.85 -5.21
N VAL A 61 -16.61 -1.89 -5.26
CA VAL A 61 -15.77 -2.94 -4.70
C VAL A 61 -14.90 -2.36 -3.59
N PRO A 62 -14.42 -3.18 -2.63
CA PRO A 62 -13.49 -2.71 -1.63
C PRO A 62 -12.24 -2.10 -2.26
N VAL A 63 -11.77 -0.97 -1.73
CA VAL A 63 -10.57 -0.29 -2.21
C VAL A 63 -9.45 -0.44 -1.20
N ALA A 64 -8.25 -0.78 -1.69
CA ALA A 64 -7.03 -0.78 -0.92
C ALA A 64 -6.11 0.35 -1.35
N GLY A 65 -5.45 1.01 -0.39
CA GLY A 65 -4.40 1.98 -0.65
C GLY A 65 -3.02 1.40 -0.36
N HIS A 66 -2.04 1.58 -1.25
CA HIS A 66 -0.65 1.30 -0.91
C HIS A 66 -0.12 2.40 0.00
N LEU A 67 0.76 2.07 0.92
CA LEU A 67 1.43 3.02 1.80
C LEU A 67 2.87 2.59 2.05
N THR A 68 3.80 3.51 1.82
CA THR A 68 5.22 3.29 2.11
C THR A 68 5.67 4.17 3.27
N CYS A 69 6.66 3.69 4.04
CA CYS A 69 7.25 4.47 5.13
C CYS A 69 8.61 5.10 4.79
N VAL A 70 9.20 4.74 3.65
CA VAL A 70 10.52 5.25 3.25
C VAL A 70 10.53 6.78 3.14
N GLY A 71 11.56 7.41 3.72
CA GLY A 71 11.81 8.84 3.58
C GLY A 71 10.77 9.78 4.21
N GLN A 72 9.85 9.26 5.04
CA GLN A 72 8.77 10.01 5.66
C GLN A 72 8.84 9.90 7.19
N ALA A 73 8.58 11.02 7.87
CA ALA A 73 8.38 11.02 9.31
C ALA A 73 7.06 10.30 9.69
N THR A 74 6.99 9.75 10.89
CA THR A 74 5.80 9.05 11.40
C THR A 74 4.53 9.87 11.25
N GLY A 75 4.57 11.17 11.59
CA GLY A 75 3.39 12.04 11.47
C GLY A 75 2.91 12.25 10.03
N GLU A 76 3.81 12.19 9.04
CA GLU A 76 3.42 12.28 7.62
C GLU A 76 2.71 11.00 7.16
N VAL A 77 3.22 9.85 7.60
CA VAL A 77 2.62 8.54 7.30
C VAL A 77 1.25 8.42 7.99
N ASP A 78 1.16 8.82 9.25
CA ASP A 78 -0.10 8.81 10.01
C ASP A 78 -1.16 9.70 9.38
N ALA A 79 -0.78 10.88 8.86
CA ALA A 79 -1.71 11.74 8.13
C ALA A 79 -2.26 11.08 6.85
N VAL A 80 -1.48 10.21 6.19
CA VAL A 80 -1.97 9.42 5.05
C VAL A 80 -2.95 8.34 5.52
N ILE A 81 -2.67 7.68 6.64
CA ILE A 81 -3.60 6.69 7.24
C ILE A 81 -4.94 7.36 7.57
N ASP A 82 -4.90 8.54 8.20
CA ASP A 82 -6.11 9.33 8.51
C ASP A 82 -6.88 9.70 7.22
N ARG A 83 -6.16 10.05 6.15
CA ARG A 83 -6.77 10.35 4.86
C ARG A 83 -7.41 9.13 4.21
N TYR A 84 -6.78 7.96 4.31
CA TYR A 84 -7.36 6.70 3.83
C TYR A 84 -8.65 6.33 4.58
N GLU A 85 -8.70 6.56 5.88
CA GLU A 85 -9.92 6.35 6.67
C GLU A 85 -11.05 7.26 6.19
N GLN A 86 -10.78 8.56 5.98
CA GLN A 86 -11.75 9.52 5.43
C GLN A 86 -12.25 9.13 4.03
N LEU A 87 -11.38 8.56 3.20
CA LEU A 87 -11.71 8.08 1.87
C LEU A 87 -12.44 6.73 1.86
N GLY A 88 -12.62 6.09 3.03
CA GLY A 88 -13.28 4.79 3.14
C GLY A 88 -12.47 3.64 2.54
N VAL A 89 -11.16 3.74 2.55
CA VAL A 89 -10.25 2.63 2.21
C VAL A 89 -10.47 1.50 3.20
N SER A 90 -10.63 0.28 2.71
CA SER A 90 -10.88 -0.91 3.55
C SER A 90 -9.61 -1.67 3.93
N THR A 91 -8.57 -1.54 3.14
CA THR A 91 -7.32 -2.29 3.33
C THR A 91 -6.13 -1.39 2.99
N ILE A 92 -5.06 -1.47 3.77
CA ILE A 92 -3.79 -0.81 3.46
C ILE A 92 -2.75 -1.86 3.08
N VAL A 93 -2.14 -1.70 1.91
CA VAL A 93 -0.98 -2.50 1.49
C VAL A 93 0.26 -1.81 2.04
N ALA A 94 0.76 -2.31 3.17
CA ALA A 94 1.88 -1.73 3.89
C ALA A 94 3.22 -2.21 3.30
N LEU A 95 4.01 -1.26 2.83
CA LEU A 95 5.27 -1.50 2.14
C LEU A 95 6.40 -0.69 2.78
N ARG A 96 7.63 -1.17 2.63
CA ARG A 96 8.80 -0.39 2.99
C ARG A 96 8.96 0.84 2.08
N GLY A 97 8.80 0.62 0.81
CA GLY A 97 9.15 1.53 -0.27
C GLY A 97 10.61 1.45 -0.67
N ASP A 98 10.92 1.96 -1.85
CA ASP A 98 12.27 1.99 -2.40
C ASP A 98 12.99 3.28 -1.98
N PRO A 99 14.33 3.23 -1.78
CA PRO A 99 15.10 4.42 -1.49
C PRO A 99 14.92 5.49 -2.59
N PRO A 100 14.86 6.78 -2.24
CA PRO A 100 14.72 7.86 -3.23
C PRO A 100 15.83 7.89 -4.29
N ALA A 101 17.02 7.37 -3.96
CA ALA A 101 18.16 7.26 -4.86
C ALA A 101 18.09 6.05 -5.81
N GLY A 102 17.00 5.28 -5.78
CA GLY A 102 16.76 4.10 -6.61
C GLY A 102 16.89 2.78 -5.86
N VAL A 103 16.42 1.71 -6.48
CA VAL A 103 16.32 0.37 -5.88
C VAL A 103 17.66 -0.24 -5.47
N ASP A 104 18.75 0.18 -6.11
CA ASP A 104 20.12 -0.28 -5.80
C ASP A 104 20.77 0.48 -4.64
N ALA A 105 20.17 1.57 -4.18
CA ALA A 105 20.68 2.33 -3.05
C ALA A 105 20.43 1.62 -1.72
N ALA A 106 21.33 1.83 -0.76
CA ALA A 106 21.13 1.32 0.58
C ALA A 106 19.87 1.95 1.21
N TYR A 107 19.00 1.09 1.75
CA TYR A 107 17.85 1.58 2.48
C TYR A 107 18.28 2.24 3.80
N ALA A 108 17.74 3.42 4.05
CA ALA A 108 17.81 4.07 5.36
C ALA A 108 16.42 4.62 5.72
N PRO A 109 15.87 4.26 6.89
CA PRO A 109 14.61 4.83 7.34
C PRO A 109 14.81 6.31 7.68
N HIS A 110 13.71 7.09 7.64
CA HIS A 110 13.73 8.45 8.17
C HIS A 110 14.01 8.41 9.69
N PRO A 111 14.86 9.30 10.25
CA PRO A 111 15.19 9.27 11.69
C PRO A 111 13.96 9.29 12.60
N ASP A 112 12.94 10.09 12.24
CA ASP A 112 11.68 10.22 12.96
C ASP A 112 10.55 9.38 12.34
N GLY A 113 10.90 8.42 11.45
CA GLY A 113 9.93 7.59 10.74
C GLY A 113 9.80 6.19 11.33
N TYR A 114 8.90 5.40 10.74
CA TYR A 114 8.81 3.96 11.03
C TYR A 114 10.08 3.26 10.57
N GLN A 115 10.76 2.60 11.48
CA GLN A 115 12.08 2.01 11.21
C GLN A 115 11.99 0.71 10.40
N ARG A 116 10.90 -0.02 10.58
CA ARG A 116 10.62 -1.29 9.89
C ARG A 116 9.19 -1.29 9.36
N THR A 117 8.94 -2.11 8.34
CA THR A 117 7.57 -2.29 7.83
C THR A 117 6.63 -2.85 8.90
N ALA A 118 7.13 -3.70 9.81
CA ALA A 118 6.36 -4.21 10.94
C ALA A 118 5.86 -3.09 11.86
N ASP A 119 6.66 -2.02 12.07
CA ASP A 119 6.25 -0.87 12.89
C ASP A 119 5.07 -0.12 12.23
N LEU A 120 5.11 0.03 10.88
CA LEU A 120 4.00 0.57 10.10
C LEU A 120 2.76 -0.32 10.18
N VAL A 121 2.92 -1.64 10.02
CA VAL A 121 1.82 -2.61 10.16
C VAL A 121 1.15 -2.48 11.52
N GLY A 122 1.94 -2.45 12.59
CA GLY A 122 1.41 -2.27 13.96
C GLY A 122 0.67 -0.92 14.14
N ALA A 123 1.13 0.14 13.49
CA ALA A 123 0.45 1.44 13.54
C ALA A 123 -0.92 1.38 12.83
N ILE A 124 -0.99 0.74 11.67
CA ILE A 124 -2.25 0.53 10.93
C ILE A 124 -3.21 -0.37 11.72
N ALA A 125 -2.71 -1.49 12.24
CA ALA A 125 -3.51 -2.45 12.99
C ALA A 125 -4.14 -1.84 14.25
N ARG A 126 -3.42 -0.96 14.95
CA ARG A 126 -3.96 -0.23 16.12
C ARG A 126 -5.15 0.68 15.81
N ARG A 127 -5.35 1.09 14.55
CA ARG A 127 -6.56 1.85 14.14
C ARG A 127 -7.82 1.00 14.21
N GLY A 128 -7.70 -0.31 13.98
CA GLY A 128 -8.81 -1.27 14.04
C GLY A 128 -9.86 -1.13 12.92
N THR A 129 -9.62 -0.25 11.96
CA THR A 129 -10.56 0.06 10.86
C THR A 129 -10.15 -0.55 9.52
N PHE A 130 -8.88 -0.99 9.40
CA PHE A 130 -8.32 -1.48 8.15
C PHE A 130 -7.95 -2.96 8.21
N GLY A 131 -8.16 -3.66 7.09
CA GLY A 131 -7.38 -4.86 6.79
C GLY A 131 -5.94 -4.45 6.43
N VAL A 132 -4.97 -5.30 6.74
CA VAL A 132 -3.56 -5.07 6.38
C VAL A 132 -3.12 -6.14 5.40
N ALA A 133 -2.51 -5.71 4.30
CA ALA A 133 -1.81 -6.57 3.37
C ALA A 133 -0.32 -6.20 3.35
N VAL A 134 0.55 -7.18 3.20
CA VAL A 134 2.00 -6.97 3.18
C VAL A 134 2.64 -7.74 2.03
N SER A 135 3.79 -7.27 1.57
CA SER A 135 4.61 -8.02 0.61
C SER A 135 5.27 -9.23 1.28
N ALA A 136 5.35 -10.34 0.54
CA ALA A 136 6.18 -11.48 0.85
C ALA A 136 7.12 -11.75 -0.33
N TYR A 137 8.29 -12.32 -0.06
CA TYR A 137 9.30 -12.63 -1.06
C TYR A 137 9.65 -14.12 -1.01
N PRO A 138 8.89 -14.97 -1.70
CA PRO A 138 9.15 -16.42 -1.70
C PRO A 138 10.45 -16.79 -2.41
N GLU A 139 10.96 -15.90 -3.29
CA GLU A 139 12.17 -16.09 -4.11
C GLU A 139 13.35 -15.24 -3.63
N ARG A 140 13.30 -14.72 -2.41
CA ARG A 140 14.26 -13.83 -1.78
C ARG A 140 14.25 -12.39 -2.32
N HIS A 141 14.20 -11.43 -1.40
CA HIS A 141 14.37 -10.01 -1.74
C HIS A 141 15.83 -9.74 -2.16
N PRO A 142 16.08 -8.94 -3.22
CA PRO A 142 17.44 -8.66 -3.72
C PRO A 142 18.44 -8.13 -2.66
N GLN A 143 17.93 -7.41 -1.66
CA GLN A 143 18.76 -6.85 -0.57
C GLN A 143 18.80 -7.74 0.68
N SER A 144 18.16 -8.92 0.68
CA SER A 144 18.19 -9.82 1.83
C SER A 144 19.47 -10.64 1.87
N PRO A 145 20.09 -10.79 3.05
CA PRO A 145 21.31 -11.57 3.20
C PRO A 145 21.06 -13.08 3.01
N THR A 146 19.91 -13.58 3.44
CA THR A 146 19.52 -15.00 3.38
C THR A 146 18.02 -15.15 3.11
N ASP A 147 17.59 -16.35 2.70
CA ASP A 147 16.16 -16.67 2.51
C ASP A 147 15.41 -16.66 3.86
N ASP A 148 16.05 -17.17 4.91
CA ASP A 148 15.49 -17.17 6.27
C ASP A 148 15.19 -15.76 6.77
N HIS A 149 16.00 -14.76 6.38
CA HIS A 149 15.77 -13.36 6.73
C HIS A 149 14.42 -12.84 6.22
N ASP A 150 14.03 -13.22 5.01
CA ASP A 150 12.73 -12.79 4.45
C ASP A 150 11.55 -13.45 5.18
N LEU A 151 11.73 -14.70 5.64
CA LEU A 151 10.73 -15.37 6.47
C LEU A 151 10.61 -14.71 7.86
N ASP A 152 11.72 -14.34 8.47
CA ASP A 152 11.73 -13.62 9.75
C ASP A 152 11.03 -12.26 9.61
N VAL A 153 11.35 -11.50 8.55
CA VAL A 153 10.70 -10.21 8.25
C VAL A 153 9.20 -10.40 7.98
N LEU A 154 8.79 -11.48 7.31
CA LEU A 154 7.37 -11.77 7.10
C LEU A 154 6.68 -12.11 8.42
N ALA A 155 7.30 -12.93 9.27
CA ALA A 155 6.80 -13.27 10.60
C ALA A 155 6.61 -12.00 11.46
N GLU A 156 7.61 -11.10 11.50
CA GLU A 156 7.50 -9.82 12.22
C GLU A 156 6.29 -9.00 11.75
N LYS A 157 6.01 -8.96 10.43
CA LYS A 157 4.86 -8.22 9.88
C LYS A 157 3.54 -8.87 10.31
N VAL A 158 3.45 -10.20 10.27
CA VAL A 158 2.26 -10.96 10.67
C VAL A 158 1.99 -10.80 12.17
N ASP A 159 3.04 -10.82 13.00
CA ASP A 159 2.91 -10.65 14.45
C ASP A 159 2.52 -9.22 14.85
N ALA A 160 2.80 -8.25 13.99
CA ALA A 160 2.47 -6.84 14.23
C ALA A 160 1.01 -6.49 13.93
N GLY A 161 0.29 -7.31 13.11
CA GLY A 161 -1.13 -7.06 12.85
C GLY A 161 -1.75 -7.82 11.68
#